data_2d9a6b2efd6479132897340131fbcad0
#
_entry.id   2d9a6b2efd6479132897340131fbcad0
#
_cell.length_a   1.000
_cell.length_b   1.000
_cell.length_c   1.000
_cell.angle_alpha   90.00
_cell.angle_beta   90.00
_cell.angle_gamma   90.00
#
_symmetry.space_group_name_H-M   'P 1'
#
loop_
_entity.id
_entity.type
_entity.pdbx_description
1 polymer ?
#
loop_
_entity_poly.entity_id
_entity_poly.type
_entity_poly.pdbx_seq_one_letter_code
_entity_poly.pdbx_strand_id
1 'polypeptide(L)' 'MEDNKLDGRVRKNVNIGDVVEIVQKHHQQTGELTEGIVKRILTNAPKHPHGIKVMTDLGEVGRVKYVLLE' A
#
# COMPACT_ATOMS: atom_id res chain seq x y z
N MET A 1 0.23 -1.59 -23.45
CA MET A 1 -0.45 -2.12 -22.25
C MET A 1 -0.51 -1.11 -21.14
N GLU A 2 -1.68 -0.88 -20.67
CA GLU A 2 -1.92 0.05 -19.58
C GLU A 2 -1.44 -0.50 -18.27
N ASP A 3 -0.83 0.32 -17.48
CA ASP A 3 -0.47 -0.04 -16.14
C ASP A 3 -1.48 0.63 -15.19
N ASN A 4 -2.42 -0.14 -14.67
CA ASN A 4 -3.49 0.38 -13.83
C ASN A 4 -3.09 0.43 -12.36
N LYS A 5 -1.85 0.80 -12.11
CA LYS A 5 -1.29 0.85 -10.76
C LYS A 5 -0.54 2.14 -10.55
N LEU A 6 -0.64 2.69 -9.33
CA LEU A 6 0.17 3.82 -8.90
C LEU A 6 1.24 3.36 -7.94
N ASP A 7 2.33 4.13 -7.89
CA ASP A 7 3.45 3.86 -7.01
C ASP A 7 3.03 4.05 -5.56
N GLY A 8 3.15 3.00 -4.76
CA GLY A 8 2.77 3.03 -3.34
C GLY A 8 3.75 3.76 -2.44
N ARG A 9 4.86 4.26 -2.98
CA ARG A 9 5.85 4.99 -2.20
C ARG A 9 5.51 6.48 -2.05
N VAL A 10 4.51 6.96 -2.78
CA VAL A 10 4.11 8.36 -2.79
C VAL A 10 2.82 8.53 -2.01
N ARG A 11 2.87 9.34 -0.94
CA ARG A 11 1.76 9.51 -0.02
C ARG A 11 0.48 9.97 -0.71
N LYS A 12 0.60 10.89 -1.66
CA LYS A 12 -0.59 11.44 -2.32
C LYS A 12 -1.29 10.43 -3.24
N ASN A 13 -0.63 9.34 -3.57
CA ASN A 13 -1.25 8.28 -4.37
C ASN A 13 -2.10 7.34 -3.53
N VAL A 14 -1.98 7.41 -2.19
CA VAL A 14 -2.60 6.45 -1.28
C VAL A 14 -3.69 7.18 -0.49
N ASN A 15 -4.93 6.76 -0.69
CA ASN A 15 -6.08 7.37 -0.03
C ASN A 15 -6.89 6.30 0.71
N ILE A 16 -7.56 6.74 1.78
CA ILE A 16 -8.47 5.84 2.50
C ILE A 16 -9.56 5.39 1.54
N GLY A 17 -9.82 4.08 1.53
CA GLY A 17 -10.80 3.48 0.62
C GLY A 17 -10.18 2.92 -0.65
N ASP A 18 -8.93 3.23 -0.93
CA ASP A 18 -8.25 2.67 -2.11
C ASP A 18 -7.97 1.19 -1.93
N VAL A 19 -8.01 0.45 -3.03
CA VAL A 19 -7.55 -0.93 -3.06
C VAL A 19 -6.05 -0.92 -3.32
N VAL A 20 -5.30 -1.56 -2.45
CA VAL A 20 -3.84 -1.55 -2.52
C VAL A 20 -3.28 -2.96 -2.41
N GLU A 21 -2.05 -3.12 -2.89
CA GLU A 21 -1.26 -4.31 -2.64
C GLU A 21 -0.16 -3.93 -1.66
N ILE A 22 -0.12 -4.61 -0.52
CA ILE A 22 0.82 -4.29 0.54
C ILE A 22 1.76 -5.46 0.78
N VAL A 23 2.94 -5.13 1.33
CA VAL A 23 3.88 -6.14 1.83
C VAL A 23 3.82 -6.06 3.34
N GLN A 24 3.30 -7.11 3.97
CA GLN A 24 3.25 -7.18 5.42
C GLN A 24 4.64 -7.48 5.97
N LYS A 25 4.85 -7.18 7.25
CA LYS A 25 6.16 -7.32 7.86
C LYS A 25 6.74 -8.72 7.67
N HIS A 26 5.91 -9.75 7.87
CA HIS A 26 6.38 -11.14 7.75
C HIS A 26 6.53 -11.60 6.30
N HIS A 27 6.19 -10.74 5.33
CA HIS A 27 6.38 -11.04 3.91
C HIS A 27 7.49 -10.22 3.28
N GLN A 28 8.25 -9.47 4.07
CA GLN A 28 9.27 -8.57 3.50
C GLN A 28 10.37 -9.31 2.77
N GLN A 29 10.73 -10.51 3.23
CA GLN A 29 11.80 -11.28 2.60
C GLN A 29 11.38 -11.88 1.27
N THR A 30 10.12 -12.27 1.16
CA THR A 30 9.62 -12.91 -0.06
C THR A 30 9.01 -11.92 -1.03
N GLY A 31 8.58 -10.75 -0.53
CA GLY A 31 7.88 -9.78 -1.35
C GLY A 31 6.45 -10.14 -1.63
N GLU A 32 5.90 -11.11 -0.90
CA GLU A 32 4.52 -11.53 -1.10
C GLU A 32 3.57 -10.37 -0.87
N LEU A 33 2.60 -10.23 -1.77
CA LEU A 33 1.65 -9.11 -1.74
C LEU A 33 0.31 -9.55 -1.18
N THR A 34 -0.30 -8.68 -0.40
CA THR A 34 -1.64 -8.86 0.15
C THR A 34 -2.50 -7.72 -0.37
N GLU A 35 -3.63 -8.05 -0.98
CA GLU A 35 -4.56 -7.04 -1.45
C GLU A 35 -5.51 -6.66 -0.31
N GLY A 36 -5.78 -5.38 -0.17
CA GLY A 36 -6.71 -4.91 0.84
C GLY A 36 -7.17 -3.48 0.57
N ILE A 37 -8.10 -3.02 1.38
CA ILE A 37 -8.66 -1.68 1.26
C ILE A 37 -8.09 -0.83 2.40
N VAL A 38 -7.55 0.34 2.06
CA VAL A 38 -6.92 1.22 3.05
C VAL A 38 -7.95 1.75 4.02
N LYS A 39 -7.77 1.46 5.31
CA LYS A 39 -8.59 1.99 6.39
C LYS A 39 -7.87 3.13 7.09
N ARG A 40 -6.56 3.03 7.26
CA ARG A 40 -5.75 4.06 7.89
C ARG A 40 -4.42 4.20 7.16
N ILE A 41 -3.90 5.43 7.16
CA ILE A 41 -2.58 5.70 6.62
C ILE A 41 -1.67 6.04 7.79
N LEU A 42 -0.60 5.26 7.95
CA LEU A 42 0.26 5.34 9.11
C LEU A 42 1.56 6.09 8.84
N THR A 43 1.92 6.32 7.58
CA THR A 43 3.09 7.10 7.21
C THR A 43 2.65 8.52 6.90
N ASN A 44 3.25 9.50 7.60
CA ASN A 44 2.91 10.92 7.38
C ASN A 44 3.83 11.60 6.38
N ALA A 45 4.97 11.00 6.08
CA ALA A 45 5.93 11.58 5.13
C ALA A 45 5.34 11.57 3.72
N PRO A 46 5.73 12.54 2.86
CA PRO A 46 5.21 12.57 1.48
C PRO A 46 5.67 11.39 0.63
N LYS A 47 6.78 10.76 0.99
CA LYS A 47 7.25 9.54 0.33
C LYS A 47 8.02 8.67 1.31
N HIS A 48 8.10 7.39 0.96
CA HIS A 48 8.89 6.45 1.73
C HIS A 48 9.47 5.40 0.78
N PRO A 49 10.77 5.12 0.86
CA PRO A 49 11.42 4.22 -0.11
C PRO A 49 10.85 2.80 -0.12
N HIS A 50 10.28 2.35 0.99
CA HIS A 50 9.70 1.02 1.08
C HIS A 50 8.20 1.00 0.96
N GLY A 51 7.59 2.16 0.70
CA GLY A 51 6.15 2.27 0.55
C GLY A 51 5.49 2.92 1.77
N ILE A 52 4.34 3.53 1.52
CA ILE A 52 3.53 4.15 2.56
C ILE A 52 2.93 3.05 3.42
N LYS A 53 3.09 3.16 4.73
CA LYS A 53 2.55 2.16 5.65
C LYS A 53 1.08 2.43 5.89
N VAL A 54 0.27 1.38 5.76
CA VAL A 54 -1.18 1.51 5.94
C VAL A 54 -1.71 0.33 6.75
N MET A 55 -2.92 0.49 7.25
CA MET A 55 -3.70 -0.61 7.81
C MET A 55 -4.93 -0.81 6.92
N THR A 56 -5.21 -2.06 6.59
CA THR A 56 -6.37 -2.40 5.77
C THR A 56 -7.60 -2.57 6.63
N ASP A 57 -8.76 -2.72 5.96
CA ASP A 57 -10.03 -2.92 6.64
C ASP A 57 -10.08 -4.23 7.42
N LEU A 58 -9.22 -5.18 7.10
CA LEU A 58 -9.12 -6.44 7.84
C LEU A 58 -8.09 -6.36 8.98
N GLY A 59 -7.52 -5.18 9.21
CA GLY A 59 -6.55 -4.99 10.27
C GLY A 59 -5.12 -5.37 9.92
N GLU A 60 -4.86 -5.70 8.66
CA GLU A 60 -3.52 -6.03 8.21
C GLU A 60 -2.71 -4.76 8.04
N VAL A 61 -1.45 -4.78 8.46
CA VAL A 61 -0.55 -3.63 8.37
C VAL A 61 0.60 -3.99 7.45
N GLY A 62 0.92 -3.08 6.53
CA GLY A 62 2.04 -3.30 5.63
C GLY A 62 2.39 -2.05 4.83
N ARG A 63 3.42 -2.18 4.01
CA ARG A 63 3.88 -1.10 3.12
C ARG A 63 3.22 -1.27 1.76
N VAL A 64 2.65 -0.20 1.26
CA VAL A 64 1.98 -0.24 -0.05
C VAL A 64 3.01 -0.37 -1.15
N LYS A 65 2.86 -1.40 -1.96
CA LYS A 65 3.67 -1.59 -3.17
C LYS A 65 3.00 -0.86 -4.34
N TYR A 66 1.72 -1.10 -4.51
CA TYR A 66 0.93 -0.51 -5.59
C TYR A 66 -0.43 -0.12 -5.10
N VAL A 67 -0.95 0.98 -5.65
CA VAL A 67 -2.35 1.37 -5.51
C VAL A 67 -3.05 0.94 -6.79
N LEU A 68 -4.09 0.11 -6.67
CA LEU A 68 -4.79 -0.42 -7.82
C LEU A 68 -5.85 0.56 -8.30
N LEU A 69 -5.89 0.80 -9.60
CA LEU A 69 -6.88 1.69 -10.21
C LEU A 69 -7.98 0.85 -10.84
N GLU A 70 -9.19 1.32 -10.68
CA GLU A 70 -10.36 0.64 -11.24
C GLU A 70 -10.59 1.04 -12.69
#